data_e33de6f8a20627a1f34daec37b2daac3
#
_entry.id   e33de6f8a20627a1f34daec37b2daac3
#
_cell.length_a   1.000
_cell.length_b   1.000
_cell.length_c   1.000
_cell.angle_alpha   90.00
_cell.angle_beta   90.00
_cell.angle_gamma   90.00
#
_symmetry.space_group_name_H-M   'P 1'
#
loop_
_entity.id
_entity.type
_entity.pdbx_description
1 polymer ?
#
loop_
_entity_poly.entity_id
_entity_poly.type
_entity_poly.pdbx_seq_one_letter_code
_entity_poly.pdbx_strand_id
1 'polypeptide(L)'
;MELNSVVAWIDEEITRERKKELQGDVRIVNVEGYDTCACCAPHVKQTGQIGMIKIYSWTRHRGGMRLTMLCGMDALDDYNARCANISSISGLLSAKPMEVAHATARLWKEHEALKYKMNGLYRKLTDIKIAALEETEGNLVLFESDLDMVNLRELVNAAKEKCGGIAAGFIGSDEEGYHYILGSRTVDLRANAKAINAAINGKGGGQKEMIQGTAKASEAEIRKYFEG
;
A
#
# COMPACT_ATOMS: atom_id res chain seq x y z
N MET A 1 -12.64 -34.46 30.84
CA MET A 1 -13.50 -33.70 31.76
C MET A 1 -14.86 -33.59 31.07
N GLU A 2 -15.90 -34.08 31.73
CA GLU A 2 -17.27 -34.06 31.18
C GLU A 2 -17.95 -32.74 31.50
N LEU A 3 -18.69 -32.19 30.51
CA LEU A 3 -19.53 -31.00 30.67
C LEU A 3 -20.94 -31.46 31.03
N ASN A 4 -21.36 -31.21 32.26
CA ASN A 4 -22.73 -31.48 32.69
C ASN A 4 -23.58 -30.23 32.57
N SER A 5 -24.68 -30.31 31.81
CA SER A 5 -25.67 -29.24 31.76
C SER A 5 -26.85 -29.60 32.68
N VAL A 6 -27.17 -28.71 33.61
CA VAL A 6 -28.30 -28.85 34.55
C VAL A 6 -29.26 -27.71 34.30
N VAL A 7 -30.53 -27.97 34.15
CA VAL A 7 -31.59 -26.94 34.19
C VAL A 7 -31.89 -26.71 35.66
N ALA A 8 -31.52 -25.56 36.19
CA ALA A 8 -31.75 -25.17 37.58
C ALA A 8 -32.60 -23.91 37.64
N TRP A 9 -33.39 -23.76 38.68
CA TRP A 9 -34.04 -22.52 39.05
C TRP A 9 -33.00 -21.45 39.34
N ILE A 10 -33.31 -20.20 39.00
CA ILE A 10 -32.40 -19.04 39.14
C ILE A 10 -32.09 -18.88 40.64
N ASP A 11 -30.83 -19.04 41.00
CA ASP A 11 -30.30 -18.62 42.27
C ASP A 11 -30.02 -17.10 42.25
N GLU A 12 -30.37 -16.38 43.33
CA GLU A 12 -30.15 -14.90 43.41
C GLU A 12 -28.70 -14.50 43.19
N GLU A 13 -27.74 -15.38 43.47
CA GLU A 13 -26.31 -15.13 43.30
C GLU A 13 -25.88 -15.06 41.82
N ILE A 14 -26.45 -15.92 40.96
CA ILE A 14 -26.19 -15.96 39.54
C ILE A 14 -26.81 -14.71 38.83
N THR A 15 -27.94 -14.21 39.37
CA THR A 15 -28.63 -13.02 38.84
C THR A 15 -27.86 -11.74 39.15
N ARG A 16 -27.16 -11.63 40.27
CA ARG A 16 -26.38 -10.45 40.68
C ARG A 16 -25.19 -10.17 39.77
N GLU A 17 -24.49 -11.19 39.28
CA GLU A 17 -23.34 -11.01 38.40
C GLU A 17 -23.71 -10.51 37.00
N ARG A 18 -24.93 -10.81 36.50
CA ARG A 18 -25.34 -10.48 35.13
C ARG A 18 -26.19 -9.23 34.97
N LYS A 19 -26.66 -8.58 36.03
CA LYS A 19 -27.51 -7.35 35.99
C LYS A 19 -28.73 -7.44 35.04
N LYS A 20 -29.25 -8.63 34.77
CA LYS A 20 -30.47 -8.87 33.96
C LYS A 20 -31.41 -9.75 34.72
N GLU A 21 -32.65 -9.31 34.90
CA GLU A 21 -33.74 -10.17 35.34
C GLU A 21 -34.00 -11.23 34.26
N LEU A 22 -33.68 -12.47 34.58
CA LEU A 22 -33.97 -13.62 33.74
C LEU A 22 -35.34 -14.17 34.18
N GLN A 23 -36.31 -14.23 33.26
CA GLN A 23 -37.61 -14.83 33.51
C GLN A 23 -37.68 -16.21 32.82
N GLY A 24 -38.13 -17.24 33.57
CA GLY A 24 -38.28 -18.60 33.05
C GLY A 24 -37.11 -19.53 33.37
N ASP A 25 -37.12 -20.73 32.79
CA ASP A 25 -36.09 -21.74 32.99
C ASP A 25 -34.77 -21.31 32.37
N VAL A 26 -33.69 -21.32 33.16
CA VAL A 26 -32.33 -20.97 32.74
C VAL A 26 -31.48 -22.22 32.71
N ARG A 27 -30.86 -22.46 31.55
CA ARG A 27 -29.90 -23.53 31.38
C ARG A 27 -28.57 -23.15 32.03
N ILE A 28 -28.16 -23.91 33.04
CA ILE A 28 -26.84 -23.78 33.67
C ILE A 28 -25.90 -24.83 33.10
N VAL A 29 -24.72 -24.40 32.70
CA VAL A 29 -23.63 -25.27 32.27
C VAL A 29 -22.57 -25.28 33.36
N ASN A 30 -22.32 -26.44 33.93
CA ASN A 30 -21.31 -26.63 34.95
C ASN A 30 -20.11 -27.43 34.39
N VAL A 31 -18.92 -26.87 34.55
CA VAL A 31 -17.64 -27.54 34.31
C VAL A 31 -17.02 -27.81 35.67
N GLU A 32 -17.13 -29.03 36.15
CA GLU A 32 -16.75 -29.43 37.51
C GLU A 32 -15.31 -29.01 37.85
N GLY A 33 -15.19 -28.23 38.94
CA GLY A 33 -13.90 -27.71 39.41
C GLY A 33 -13.34 -26.52 38.65
N TYR A 34 -14.09 -25.96 37.65
CA TYR A 34 -13.60 -24.87 36.83
C TYR A 34 -14.56 -23.69 36.71
N ASP A 35 -15.79 -23.92 36.24
CA ASP A 35 -16.73 -22.81 36.00
C ASP A 35 -18.19 -23.30 36.03
N THR A 36 -19.08 -22.39 36.43
CA THR A 36 -20.53 -22.58 36.36
C THR A 36 -21.17 -21.31 35.77
N CYS A 37 -21.83 -21.42 34.64
CA CYS A 37 -22.44 -20.27 34.02
C CYS A 37 -23.79 -20.58 33.35
N ALA A 38 -24.66 -19.56 33.25
CA ALA A 38 -25.87 -19.63 32.45
C ALA A 38 -25.53 -19.48 30.97
N CYS A 39 -25.82 -20.44 30.13
CA CYS A 39 -25.53 -20.40 28.70
C CYS A 39 -26.54 -21.18 27.87
N CYS A 40 -27.10 -20.52 26.86
CA CYS A 40 -28.06 -21.09 25.92
C CYS A 40 -27.40 -21.67 24.66
N ALA A 41 -26.09 -21.46 24.46
CA ALA A 41 -25.37 -21.94 23.29
C ALA A 41 -25.20 -23.48 23.32
N PRO A 42 -24.99 -24.14 22.18
CA PRO A 42 -24.62 -25.55 22.13
C PRO A 42 -23.28 -25.81 22.83
N HIS A 43 -23.17 -26.94 23.52
CA HIS A 43 -21.94 -27.36 24.17
C HIS A 43 -21.61 -28.79 23.77
N VAL A 44 -20.32 -29.07 23.65
CA VAL A 44 -19.82 -30.43 23.51
C VAL A 44 -19.94 -31.19 24.86
N LYS A 45 -20.06 -32.51 24.83
CA LYS A 45 -20.15 -33.33 26.04
C LYS A 45 -18.80 -33.51 26.74
N GLN A 46 -17.71 -33.46 25.99
CA GLN A 46 -16.35 -33.65 26.48
C GLN A 46 -15.43 -32.62 25.84
N THR A 47 -14.47 -32.07 26.57
CA THR A 47 -13.50 -31.08 26.08
C THR A 47 -12.69 -31.58 24.88
N GLY A 48 -12.39 -32.90 24.81
CA GLY A 48 -11.70 -33.49 23.66
C GLY A 48 -12.45 -33.39 22.33
N GLN A 49 -13.78 -33.16 22.34
CA GLN A 49 -14.57 -32.97 21.13
C GLN A 49 -14.38 -31.58 20.51
N ILE A 50 -13.77 -30.62 21.21
CA ILE A 50 -13.44 -29.31 20.68
C ILE A 50 -12.36 -29.42 19.59
N GLY A 51 -11.46 -30.39 19.71
CA GLY A 51 -10.36 -30.56 18.77
C GLY A 51 -9.29 -29.49 18.93
N MET A 52 -8.82 -28.96 17.78
CA MET A 52 -7.79 -27.92 17.75
C MET A 52 -8.34 -26.58 18.24
N ILE A 53 -7.57 -25.87 19.04
CA ILE A 53 -7.84 -24.50 19.46
C ILE A 53 -6.67 -23.61 19.00
N LYS A 54 -6.97 -22.57 18.23
CA LYS A 54 -6.00 -21.58 17.78
C LYS A 54 -6.36 -20.19 18.24
N ILE A 55 -5.52 -19.63 19.12
CA ILE A 55 -5.66 -18.23 19.56
C ILE A 55 -4.89 -17.34 18.58
N TYR A 56 -5.58 -16.35 18.03
CA TYR A 56 -5.03 -15.36 17.07
C TYR A 56 -4.51 -14.13 17.74
N SER A 57 -5.32 -13.57 18.66
CA SER A 57 -5.01 -12.31 19.30
C SER A 57 -5.66 -12.22 20.66
N TRP A 58 -5.17 -11.30 21.45
CA TRP A 58 -5.79 -10.91 22.71
C TRP A 58 -5.75 -9.39 22.84
N THR A 59 -6.77 -8.83 23.48
CA THR A 59 -6.86 -7.41 23.79
C THR A 59 -7.31 -7.23 25.23
N ARG A 60 -6.83 -6.17 25.89
CA ARG A 60 -7.28 -5.83 27.22
C ARG A 60 -8.74 -5.39 27.20
N HIS A 61 -9.59 -5.92 28.06
CA HIS A 61 -11.01 -5.61 28.10
C HIS A 61 -11.55 -5.69 29.53
N ARG A 62 -12.07 -4.58 30.07
CA ARG A 62 -12.79 -4.46 31.35
C ARG A 62 -12.17 -5.23 32.52
N GLY A 63 -10.87 -5.07 32.76
CA GLY A 63 -10.17 -5.77 33.85
C GLY A 63 -9.72 -7.21 33.54
N GLY A 64 -10.04 -7.72 32.35
CA GLY A 64 -9.59 -9.02 31.82
C GLY A 64 -9.02 -8.92 30.42
N MET A 65 -9.04 -10.03 29.71
CA MET A 65 -8.60 -10.13 28.32
C MET A 65 -9.71 -10.70 27.43
N ARG A 66 -9.83 -10.11 26.23
CA ARG A 66 -10.63 -10.66 25.14
C ARG A 66 -9.73 -11.46 24.22
N LEU A 67 -10.03 -12.73 24.03
CA LEU A 67 -9.32 -13.61 23.10
C LEU A 67 -10.10 -13.74 21.79
N THR A 68 -9.41 -13.70 20.67
CA THR A 68 -9.95 -14.10 19.37
C THR A 68 -9.36 -15.47 19.02
N MET A 69 -10.20 -16.46 18.80
CA MET A 69 -9.77 -17.82 18.55
C MET A 69 -10.67 -18.52 17.52
N LEU A 70 -10.14 -19.57 16.90
CA LEU A 70 -10.88 -20.57 16.14
C LEU A 70 -10.73 -21.93 16.84
N CYS A 71 -11.76 -22.77 16.72
CA CYS A 71 -11.78 -24.10 17.32
C CYS A 71 -12.26 -25.13 16.30
N GLY A 72 -11.89 -26.41 16.52
CA GLY A 72 -12.35 -27.53 15.72
C GLY A 72 -11.92 -27.46 14.27
N MET A 73 -12.84 -27.77 13.38
CA MET A 73 -12.59 -27.79 11.93
C MET A 73 -12.20 -26.42 11.37
N ASP A 74 -12.81 -25.34 11.86
CA ASP A 74 -12.47 -23.98 11.41
C ASP A 74 -10.99 -23.64 11.68
N ALA A 75 -10.45 -24.11 12.82
CA ALA A 75 -9.04 -23.94 13.13
C ALA A 75 -8.13 -24.78 12.23
N LEU A 76 -8.56 -25.98 11.83
CA LEU A 76 -7.84 -26.85 10.89
C LEU A 76 -7.86 -26.26 9.48
N ASP A 77 -9.01 -25.78 9.03
CA ASP A 77 -9.16 -25.18 7.70
C ASP A 77 -8.31 -23.92 7.55
N ASP A 78 -8.29 -23.05 8.56
CA ASP A 78 -7.40 -21.90 8.58
C ASP A 78 -5.92 -22.32 8.57
N TYR A 79 -5.54 -23.34 9.32
CA TYR A 79 -4.19 -23.88 9.31
C TYR A 79 -3.80 -24.36 7.90
N ASN A 80 -4.67 -25.13 7.25
CA ASN A 80 -4.44 -25.65 5.89
C ASN A 80 -4.31 -24.52 4.88
N ALA A 81 -5.16 -23.48 4.97
CA ALA A 81 -5.07 -22.31 4.09
C ALA A 81 -3.75 -21.55 4.27
N ARG A 82 -3.26 -21.40 5.50
CA ARG A 82 -1.95 -20.79 5.79
C ARG A 82 -0.80 -21.63 5.24
N CYS A 83 -0.85 -22.97 5.40
CA CYS A 83 0.14 -23.88 4.82
C CYS A 83 0.18 -23.77 3.30
N ALA A 84 -0.97 -23.69 2.63
CA ALA A 84 -1.04 -23.50 1.18
C ALA A 84 -0.42 -22.17 0.74
N ASN A 85 -0.72 -21.07 1.45
CA ASN A 85 -0.09 -19.78 1.19
C ASN A 85 1.43 -19.81 1.36
N ILE A 86 1.92 -20.42 2.44
CA ILE A 86 3.36 -20.57 2.68
C ILE A 86 4.00 -21.40 1.57
N SER A 87 3.35 -22.48 1.14
CA SER A 87 3.84 -23.34 0.05
C SER A 87 3.94 -22.58 -1.28
N SER A 88 2.94 -21.75 -1.58
CA SER A 88 2.96 -20.87 -2.76
C SER A 88 4.15 -19.91 -2.75
N ILE A 89 4.36 -19.21 -1.63
CA ILE A 89 5.48 -18.27 -1.47
C ILE A 89 6.82 -19.01 -1.49
N SER A 90 6.88 -20.20 -0.88
CA SER A 90 8.04 -21.11 -0.91
C SER A 90 8.47 -21.43 -2.33
N GLY A 91 7.50 -21.73 -3.21
CA GLY A 91 7.74 -21.96 -4.63
C GLY A 91 8.29 -20.72 -5.35
N LEU A 92 7.68 -19.55 -5.14
CA LEU A 92 8.12 -18.28 -5.74
C LEU A 92 9.56 -17.90 -5.32
N LEU A 93 9.91 -18.13 -4.07
CA LEU A 93 11.20 -17.75 -3.52
C LEU A 93 12.27 -18.85 -3.61
N SER A 94 11.91 -20.04 -4.13
CA SER A 94 12.78 -21.23 -4.12
C SER A 94 13.40 -21.48 -2.73
N ALA A 95 12.59 -21.31 -1.67
CA ALA A 95 12.99 -21.46 -0.28
C ALA A 95 12.15 -22.51 0.44
N LYS A 96 12.68 -23.15 1.47
CA LYS A 96 11.90 -24.11 2.26
C LYS A 96 10.77 -23.37 3.01
N PRO A 97 9.60 -24.03 3.27
CA PRO A 97 8.46 -23.38 3.92
C PRO A 97 8.81 -22.66 5.24
N MET A 98 9.70 -23.22 6.05
CA MET A 98 10.14 -22.61 7.31
C MET A 98 11.15 -21.47 7.15
N GLU A 99 11.70 -21.30 5.95
CA GLU A 99 12.71 -20.27 5.62
C GLU A 99 12.13 -19.11 4.81
N VAL A 100 10.83 -19.16 4.49
CA VAL A 100 10.13 -18.15 3.65
C VAL A 100 10.31 -16.73 4.19
N ALA A 101 10.17 -16.53 5.50
CA ALA A 101 10.34 -15.21 6.11
C ALA A 101 11.77 -14.66 5.89
N HIS A 102 12.79 -15.51 6.03
CA HIS A 102 14.18 -15.14 5.82
C HIS A 102 14.45 -14.83 4.33
N ALA A 103 13.92 -15.65 3.42
CA ALA A 103 14.03 -15.43 1.98
C ALA A 103 13.35 -14.12 1.55
N THR A 104 12.17 -13.80 2.11
CA THR A 104 11.48 -12.53 1.88
C THR A 104 12.31 -11.34 2.36
N ALA A 105 12.90 -11.44 3.56
CA ALA A 105 13.74 -10.37 4.11
C ALA A 105 15.01 -10.13 3.26
N ARG A 106 15.59 -11.21 2.70
CA ARG A 106 16.70 -11.10 1.75
C ARG A 106 16.29 -10.42 0.46
N LEU A 107 15.19 -10.85 -0.16
CA LEU A 107 14.65 -10.24 -1.38
C LEU A 107 14.36 -8.74 -1.18
N TRP A 108 13.80 -8.37 -0.04
CA TRP A 108 13.55 -6.97 0.30
C TRP A 108 14.83 -6.14 0.33
N LYS A 109 15.89 -6.66 0.97
CA LYS A 109 17.20 -5.99 1.01
C LYS A 109 17.83 -5.86 -0.37
N GLU A 110 17.73 -6.89 -1.20
CA GLU A 110 18.23 -6.88 -2.58
C GLU A 110 17.47 -5.85 -3.43
N HIS A 111 16.14 -5.78 -3.28
CA HIS A 111 15.31 -4.79 -3.94
C HIS A 111 15.69 -3.34 -3.55
N GLU A 112 15.84 -3.05 -2.27
CA GLU A 112 16.26 -1.73 -1.79
C GLU A 112 17.66 -1.35 -2.30
N ALA A 113 18.60 -2.30 -2.30
CA ALA A 113 19.94 -2.09 -2.83
C ALA A 113 19.93 -1.81 -4.35
N LEU A 114 19.08 -2.53 -5.11
CA LEU A 114 18.92 -2.32 -6.54
C LEU A 114 18.31 -0.93 -6.83
N LYS A 115 17.28 -0.54 -6.09
CA LYS A 115 16.64 0.78 -6.18
C LYS A 115 17.64 1.90 -5.88
N TYR A 116 18.48 1.74 -4.87
CA TYR A 116 19.55 2.70 -4.57
C TYR A 116 20.55 2.84 -5.73
N LYS A 117 21.00 1.71 -6.31
CA LYS A 117 21.89 1.72 -7.47
C LYS A 117 21.23 2.38 -8.68
N MET A 118 19.98 2.06 -8.95
CA MET A 118 19.21 2.65 -10.06
C MET A 118 19.11 4.18 -9.91
N ASN A 119 18.77 4.68 -8.73
CA ASN A 119 18.74 6.12 -8.47
C ASN A 119 20.12 6.78 -8.66
N GLY A 120 21.18 6.09 -8.28
CA GLY A 120 22.56 6.56 -8.53
C GLY A 120 22.91 6.65 -10.02
N LEU A 121 22.40 5.71 -10.84
CA LEU A 121 22.58 5.75 -12.29
C LEU A 121 21.76 6.87 -12.93
N TYR A 122 20.52 7.08 -12.51
CA TYR A 122 19.68 8.19 -12.97
C TYR A 122 20.35 9.55 -12.72
N ARG A 123 20.90 9.75 -11.52
CA ARG A 123 21.64 10.99 -11.22
C ARG A 123 22.83 11.21 -12.17
N LYS A 124 23.65 10.18 -12.38
CA LYS A 124 24.78 10.28 -13.31
C LYS A 124 24.33 10.59 -14.74
N LEU A 125 23.27 9.96 -15.20
CA LEU A 125 22.69 10.23 -16.51
C LEU A 125 22.18 11.67 -16.61
N THR A 126 21.48 12.15 -15.56
CA THR A 126 21.01 13.54 -15.49
C THR A 126 22.16 14.52 -15.50
N ASP A 127 23.23 14.28 -14.73
CA ASP A 127 24.43 15.13 -14.72
C ASP A 127 25.09 15.23 -16.12
N ILE A 128 25.17 14.11 -16.84
CA ILE A 128 25.71 14.07 -18.21
C ILE A 128 24.82 14.88 -19.16
N LYS A 129 23.51 14.73 -19.07
CA LYS A 129 22.55 15.49 -19.88
C LYS A 129 22.59 16.98 -19.58
N ILE A 130 22.67 17.36 -18.30
CA ILE A 130 22.85 18.77 -17.88
C ILE A 130 24.15 19.37 -18.43
N ALA A 131 25.24 18.62 -18.40
CA ALA A 131 26.50 19.07 -18.94
C ALA A 131 26.47 19.27 -20.47
N ALA A 132 25.67 18.47 -21.17
CA ALA A 132 25.47 18.56 -22.63
C ALA A 132 24.47 19.63 -23.07
N LEU A 133 23.76 20.29 -22.15
CA LEU A 133 22.83 21.37 -22.51
C LEU A 133 23.59 22.57 -23.09
N GLU A 134 23.16 23.03 -24.21
CA GLU A 134 23.64 24.27 -24.87
C GLU A 134 22.78 25.47 -24.46
N GLU A 135 23.36 26.65 -24.47
CA GLU A 135 22.62 27.90 -24.25
C GLU A 135 21.80 28.24 -25.48
N THR A 136 20.54 28.65 -25.25
CA THR A 136 19.63 29.08 -26.33
C THR A 136 18.82 30.33 -25.91
N GLU A 137 18.59 31.23 -26.83
CA GLU A 137 17.73 32.41 -26.59
C GLU A 137 16.24 32.04 -26.58
N GLY A 138 15.86 30.92 -27.22
CA GLY A 138 14.50 30.43 -27.35
C GLY A 138 14.07 29.46 -26.28
N ASN A 139 13.04 28.68 -26.60
CA ASN A 139 12.60 27.56 -25.78
C ASN A 139 13.53 26.36 -25.99
N LEU A 140 13.63 25.50 -24.96
CA LEU A 140 14.37 24.25 -25.00
C LEU A 140 13.44 23.07 -24.71
N VAL A 141 13.31 22.17 -25.68
CA VAL A 141 12.40 21.01 -25.58
C VAL A 141 13.18 19.73 -25.46
N LEU A 142 12.90 18.98 -24.41
CA LEU A 142 13.61 17.75 -24.05
C LEU A 142 12.60 16.60 -23.95
N PHE A 143 12.81 15.53 -24.70
CA PHE A 143 12.08 14.28 -24.59
C PHE A 143 12.99 13.21 -24.01
N GLU A 144 12.57 12.58 -22.93
CA GLU A 144 13.37 11.66 -22.17
C GLU A 144 12.59 10.35 -21.95
N SER A 145 13.21 9.22 -22.28
CA SER A 145 12.65 7.89 -22.05
C SER A 145 13.21 7.23 -20.79
N ASP A 146 14.41 7.65 -20.38
CA ASP A 146 15.23 6.96 -19.41
C ASP A 146 15.31 7.67 -18.04
N LEU A 147 14.57 8.76 -17.87
CA LEU A 147 14.52 9.51 -16.61
C LEU A 147 13.19 9.30 -15.90
N ASP A 148 13.21 9.41 -14.57
CA ASP A 148 12.01 9.57 -13.77
C ASP A 148 11.63 11.05 -13.60
N MET A 149 10.45 11.31 -13.04
CA MET A 149 9.95 12.67 -12.84
C MET A 149 10.83 13.53 -11.91
N VAL A 150 11.58 12.91 -11.00
CA VAL A 150 12.49 13.64 -10.09
C VAL A 150 13.69 14.14 -10.87
N ASN A 151 14.31 13.26 -11.64
CA ASN A 151 15.48 13.58 -12.45
C ASN A 151 15.11 14.49 -13.66
N LEU A 152 13.92 14.33 -14.25
CA LEU A 152 13.40 15.28 -15.24
C LEU A 152 13.27 16.67 -14.65
N ARG A 153 12.78 16.81 -13.43
CA ARG A 153 12.69 18.11 -12.76
C ARG A 153 14.05 18.76 -12.56
N GLU A 154 15.06 17.98 -12.21
CA GLU A 154 16.43 18.46 -12.07
C GLU A 154 17.01 18.92 -13.40
N LEU A 155 16.81 18.15 -14.47
CA LEU A 155 17.20 18.51 -15.83
C LEU A 155 16.49 19.78 -16.31
N VAL A 156 15.18 19.93 -16.11
CA VAL A 156 14.41 21.14 -16.47
C VAL A 156 14.86 22.35 -15.64
N ASN A 157 15.20 22.16 -14.35
CA ASN A 157 15.76 23.22 -13.53
C ASN A 157 17.11 23.73 -14.07
N ALA A 158 17.96 22.85 -14.54
CA ALA A 158 19.22 23.24 -15.18
C ALA A 158 18.97 23.88 -16.56
N ALA A 159 18.05 23.32 -17.34
CA ALA A 159 17.70 23.79 -18.67
C ALA A 159 17.10 25.22 -18.67
N LYS A 160 16.26 25.57 -17.66
CA LYS A 160 15.69 26.92 -17.55
C LYS A 160 16.72 28.02 -17.28
N GLU A 161 17.91 27.66 -16.75
CA GLU A 161 19.01 28.59 -16.53
C GLU A 161 19.79 28.87 -17.84
N LYS A 162 19.69 27.95 -18.83
CA LYS A 162 20.39 27.99 -20.09
C LYS A 162 19.52 28.41 -21.27
N CYS A 163 18.19 28.55 -21.09
CA CYS A 163 17.27 29.00 -22.13
C CYS A 163 16.67 30.37 -21.81
N GLY A 164 16.42 31.19 -22.83
CA GLY A 164 15.77 32.51 -22.71
C GLY A 164 14.25 32.42 -22.56
N GLY A 165 13.65 31.30 -22.90
CA GLY A 165 12.22 31.04 -22.91
C GLY A 165 11.76 29.99 -21.87
N ILE A 166 11.11 28.96 -22.36
CA ILE A 166 10.56 27.83 -21.58
C ILE A 166 11.45 26.61 -21.78
N ALA A 167 11.95 26.03 -20.70
CA ALA A 167 12.51 24.69 -20.69
C ALA A 167 11.38 23.68 -20.51
N ALA A 168 11.12 22.86 -21.52
CA ALA A 168 10.03 21.91 -21.57
C ALA A 168 10.56 20.48 -21.58
N GLY A 169 10.37 19.75 -20.49
CA GLY A 169 10.79 18.35 -20.36
C GLY A 169 9.58 17.41 -20.39
N PHE A 170 9.69 16.33 -21.14
CA PHE A 170 8.64 15.34 -21.35
C PHE A 170 9.20 13.92 -21.12
N ILE A 171 8.41 13.06 -20.46
CA ILE A 171 8.65 11.62 -20.30
C ILE A 171 7.41 10.88 -20.75
N GLY A 172 7.56 9.87 -21.58
CA GLY A 172 6.48 9.05 -22.09
C GLY A 172 6.66 8.69 -23.56
N SER A 173 5.56 8.39 -24.23
CA SER A 173 5.52 8.05 -25.65
C SER A 173 4.23 8.56 -26.29
N ASP A 174 4.18 8.59 -27.62
CA ASP A 174 2.98 8.96 -28.37
C ASP A 174 1.80 8.02 -28.09
N GLU A 175 2.07 6.77 -27.71
CA GLU A 175 1.03 5.77 -27.43
C GLU A 175 0.43 5.92 -26.02
N GLU A 176 1.26 6.17 -25.01
CA GLU A 176 0.85 6.28 -23.61
C GLU A 176 0.55 7.71 -23.17
N GLY A 177 1.01 8.68 -23.96
CA GLY A 177 1.04 10.10 -23.63
C GLY A 177 2.27 10.46 -22.81
N TYR A 178 2.38 11.72 -22.47
CA TYR A 178 3.55 12.30 -21.81
C TYR A 178 3.22 12.86 -20.44
N HIS A 179 4.12 12.66 -19.48
CA HIS A 179 4.24 13.50 -18.31
C HIS A 179 5.18 14.64 -18.61
N TYR A 180 4.80 15.85 -18.23
CA TYR A 180 5.63 17.02 -18.52
C TYR A 180 6.00 17.81 -17.26
N ILE A 181 7.15 18.46 -17.33
CA ILE A 181 7.57 19.55 -16.45
C ILE A 181 8.04 20.70 -17.34
N LEU A 182 7.49 21.89 -17.11
CA LEU A 182 7.91 23.11 -17.76
C LEU A 182 8.50 24.06 -16.74
N GLY A 183 9.64 24.65 -17.05
CA GLY A 183 10.32 25.63 -16.22
C GLY A 183 10.64 26.91 -17.03
N SER A 184 10.53 28.09 -16.44
CA SER A 184 10.96 29.35 -17.05
C SER A 184 11.32 30.38 -15.99
N ARG A 185 12.27 31.25 -16.33
CA ARG A 185 12.64 32.44 -15.56
C ARG A 185 11.97 33.70 -16.05
N THR A 186 11.58 33.72 -17.32
CA THR A 186 11.08 34.89 -18.03
C THR A 186 9.57 34.88 -18.23
N VAL A 187 8.97 33.70 -18.40
CA VAL A 187 7.56 33.50 -18.68
C VAL A 187 6.79 33.11 -17.42
N ASP A 188 5.66 33.76 -17.16
CA ASP A 188 4.73 33.32 -16.10
C ASP A 188 3.95 32.09 -16.58
N LEU A 189 4.45 30.89 -16.19
CA LEU A 189 3.87 29.61 -16.59
C LEU A 189 2.49 29.36 -15.99
N ARG A 190 2.22 29.91 -14.79
CA ARG A 190 0.90 29.76 -14.16
C ARG A 190 -0.17 30.51 -14.94
N ALA A 191 0.12 31.72 -15.39
CA ALA A 191 -0.81 32.51 -16.21
C ALA A 191 -1.05 31.84 -17.57
N ASN A 192 -0.02 31.23 -18.15
CA ASN A 192 -0.06 30.59 -19.48
C ASN A 192 -0.50 29.11 -19.42
N ALA A 193 -0.69 28.51 -18.24
CA ALA A 193 -0.97 27.09 -18.10
C ALA A 193 -2.19 26.59 -18.89
N LYS A 194 -3.26 27.41 -18.99
CA LYS A 194 -4.45 27.04 -19.76
C LYS A 194 -4.17 26.98 -21.27
N ALA A 195 -3.45 27.95 -21.80
CA ALA A 195 -3.10 28.00 -23.21
C ALA A 195 -2.15 26.86 -23.59
N ILE A 196 -1.13 26.63 -22.77
CA ILE A 196 -0.18 25.53 -22.96
C ILE A 196 -0.92 24.18 -22.93
N ASN A 197 -1.72 23.92 -21.89
CA ASN A 197 -2.49 22.67 -21.80
C ASN A 197 -3.44 22.45 -22.98
N ALA A 198 -4.07 23.54 -23.50
CA ALA A 198 -4.92 23.42 -24.69
C ALA A 198 -4.10 23.03 -25.93
N ALA A 199 -2.90 23.60 -26.10
CA ALA A 199 -2.04 23.33 -27.26
C ALA A 199 -1.48 21.90 -27.27
N ILE A 200 -1.12 21.35 -26.11
CA ILE A 200 -0.55 19.98 -25.99
C ILE A 200 -1.59 18.90 -25.60
N ASN A 201 -2.88 19.25 -25.69
CA ASN A 201 -3.97 18.37 -25.22
C ASN A 201 -3.70 17.81 -23.82
N GLY A 202 -3.30 18.68 -22.90
CA GLY A 202 -2.78 18.34 -21.58
C GLY A 202 -3.65 18.78 -20.41
N LYS A 203 -3.27 18.33 -19.25
CA LYS A 203 -3.82 18.75 -17.95
C LYS A 203 -2.67 18.93 -16.97
N GLY A 204 -2.59 20.10 -16.37
CA GLY A 204 -1.55 20.38 -15.38
C GLY A 204 -1.63 21.79 -14.84
N GLY A 205 -0.69 22.11 -13.96
CA GLY A 205 -0.57 23.43 -13.34
C GLY A 205 0.60 23.47 -12.37
N GLY A 206 0.74 24.58 -11.68
CA GLY A 206 1.81 24.77 -10.70
C GLY A 206 2.02 26.23 -10.32
N GLN A 207 3.27 26.62 -10.15
CA GLN A 207 3.69 27.96 -9.75
C GLN A 207 4.11 28.79 -10.98
N LYS A 208 4.43 30.08 -10.73
CA LYS A 208 4.86 31.00 -11.77
C LYS A 208 6.06 30.51 -12.58
N GLU A 209 7.05 29.92 -11.91
CA GLU A 209 8.31 29.48 -12.51
C GLU A 209 8.30 28.04 -13.01
N MET A 210 7.33 27.24 -12.59
CA MET A 210 7.27 25.80 -12.92
C MET A 210 5.85 25.28 -12.87
N ILE A 211 5.47 24.56 -13.93
CA ILE A 211 4.23 23.76 -13.98
C ILE A 211 4.54 22.32 -14.38
N GLN A 212 3.67 21.41 -14.01
CA GLN A 212 3.76 20.00 -14.37
C GLN A 212 2.38 19.43 -14.68
N GLY A 213 2.35 18.36 -15.43
CA GLY A 213 1.10 17.70 -15.80
C GLY A 213 1.28 16.53 -16.74
N THR A 214 0.22 16.26 -17.49
CA THR A 214 0.20 15.24 -18.55
C THR A 214 -0.19 15.86 -19.87
N ALA A 215 0.31 15.33 -20.98
CA ALA A 215 -0.02 15.73 -22.34
C ALA A 215 -0.38 14.49 -23.17
N LYS A 216 -1.29 14.66 -24.13
CA LYS A 216 -1.72 13.61 -25.06
C LYS A 216 -1.42 13.96 -26.53
N ALA A 217 -0.87 15.15 -26.80
CA ALA A 217 -0.38 15.50 -28.11
C ALA A 217 0.88 14.65 -28.44
N SER A 218 1.13 14.40 -29.71
CA SER A 218 2.33 13.72 -30.19
C SER A 218 3.58 14.58 -29.98
N GLU A 219 4.74 13.95 -29.96
CA GLU A 219 6.04 14.65 -29.89
C GLU A 219 6.15 15.74 -30.98
N ALA A 220 5.73 15.43 -32.20
CA ALA A 220 5.78 16.37 -33.33
C ALA A 220 4.91 17.62 -33.10
N GLU A 221 3.71 17.45 -32.54
CA GLU A 221 2.81 18.55 -32.21
C GLU A 221 3.36 19.39 -31.06
N ILE A 222 3.92 18.77 -30.04
CA ILE A 222 4.55 19.41 -28.89
C ILE A 222 5.76 20.26 -29.37
N ARG A 223 6.67 19.67 -30.16
CA ARG A 223 7.82 20.40 -30.72
C ARG A 223 7.37 21.58 -31.56
N LYS A 224 6.39 21.40 -32.43
CA LYS A 224 5.85 22.49 -33.25
C LYS A 224 5.32 23.65 -32.42
N TYR A 225 4.73 23.37 -31.25
CA TYR A 225 4.22 24.43 -30.37
C TYR A 225 5.32 25.20 -29.65
N PHE A 226 6.38 24.55 -29.23
CA PHE A 226 7.43 25.19 -28.43
C PHE A 226 8.59 25.72 -29.29
N GLU A 227 8.87 25.12 -30.46
CA GLU A 227 10.00 25.46 -31.34
C GLU A 227 9.59 26.34 -32.56
N GLY A 228 8.29 26.40 -32.86
CA GLY A 228 7.74 27.20 -33.96
C GLY A 228 7.29 28.54 -33.52
#